data_11ffa235e0e8aed3932a23d0d0ca6db2
#
_entry.id   11ffa235e0e8aed3932a23d0d0ca6db2
#
_cell.length_a   1.000
_cell.length_b   1.000
_cell.length_c   1.000
_cell.angle_alpha   90.00
_cell.angle_beta   90.00
_cell.angle_gamma   90.00
#
_symmetry.space_group_name_H-M   'P 1'
#
loop_
_entity.id
_entity.type
_entity.pdbx_description
1 polymer ?
#
loop_
_entity_poly.entity_id
_entity_poly.type
_entity_poly.pdbx_seq_one_letter_code
_entity_poly.pdbx_strand_id
1 'polypeptide(L)'
;VTMLTAPYCAAGEMPVVIAGGFGGVIFHEACGHALEATSVAPGMSVFAGKLGQQIAAPCVTAIDDGTMPNEWGSENIDDEGTPTTRLVLIENGILRNYMVDRLNGRKMGMAPTGSARRENYTYAPTSRMRNTFIAPGHDDEDEMIRTMGDGLYAAQMGGGSVNPATGEFNFSVAEAYLVRDGKIAHPVRGASLIGKGEQILMRIDRVGQHMTMGQGMCGSLSGSVPTNVGQPTIRVSSLTVGGK
;
A
#
# COMPACT_ATOMS: atom_id res chain seq x y z
N VAL A 1 2.71 25.90 3.69
CA VAL A 1 3.24 27.16 3.12
C VAL A 1 3.99 26.85 1.83
N THR A 2 4.95 25.90 1.81
CA THR A 2 5.81 25.57 0.65
C THR A 2 5.00 25.30 -0.64
N MET A 3 3.92 24.53 -0.56
CA MET A 3 3.09 24.16 -1.72
C MET A 3 2.26 25.30 -2.30
N LEU A 4 2.03 26.39 -1.55
CA LEU A 4 1.20 27.50 -2.03
C LEU A 4 1.85 28.26 -3.21
N THR A 5 3.17 28.39 -3.20
CA THR A 5 3.95 29.13 -4.20
C THR A 5 4.73 28.22 -5.15
N ALA A 6 4.75 26.91 -4.90
CA ALA A 6 5.45 25.95 -5.75
C ALA A 6 4.88 25.95 -7.18
N PRO A 7 5.71 25.80 -8.23
CA PRO A 7 5.25 25.59 -9.59
C PRO A 7 4.50 24.25 -9.70
N TYR A 8 3.68 24.10 -10.73
CA TYR A 8 3.05 22.82 -11.01
C TYR A 8 4.07 21.77 -11.45
N CYS A 9 3.85 20.52 -11.01
CA CYS A 9 4.62 19.38 -11.49
C CYS A 9 4.32 19.14 -12.97
N ALA A 10 5.34 18.91 -13.78
CA ALA A 10 5.16 18.46 -15.15
C ALA A 10 4.72 16.98 -15.15
N ALA A 11 3.75 16.64 -15.99
CA ALA A 11 3.33 15.27 -16.19
C ALA A 11 4.39 14.46 -16.96
N GLY A 12 4.53 13.16 -16.63
CA GLY A 12 5.46 12.28 -17.34
C GLY A 12 5.66 10.94 -16.64
N GLU A 13 6.41 10.07 -17.27
CA GLU A 13 6.87 8.81 -16.66
C GLU A 13 8.30 9.03 -16.13
N MET A 14 8.51 8.78 -14.85
CA MET A 14 9.79 9.03 -14.18
C MET A 14 9.98 8.13 -12.96
N PRO A 15 11.23 7.97 -12.47
CA PRO A 15 11.49 7.39 -11.16
C PRO A 15 10.84 8.22 -10.04
N VAL A 16 10.30 7.54 -9.03
CA VAL A 16 9.69 8.21 -7.87
C VAL A 16 10.22 7.58 -6.59
N VAL A 17 10.76 8.42 -5.70
CA VAL A 17 11.02 8.03 -4.31
C VAL A 17 9.83 8.48 -3.47
N ILE A 18 9.25 7.55 -2.71
CA ILE A 18 8.07 7.77 -1.88
C ILE A 18 8.49 7.62 -0.43
N ALA A 19 8.34 8.67 0.36
CA ALA A 19 8.67 8.67 1.78
C ALA A 19 7.85 7.64 2.57
N GLY A 20 8.39 7.24 3.71
CA GLY A 20 7.76 6.29 4.63
C GLY A 20 6.42 6.76 5.21
N GLY A 21 5.91 6.01 6.18
CA GLY A 21 4.66 6.33 6.86
C GLY A 21 3.43 6.22 5.97
N PHE A 22 2.66 7.30 5.85
CA PHE A 22 1.43 7.31 5.04
C PHE A 22 1.67 7.02 3.54
N GLY A 23 2.92 7.02 3.07
CA GLY A 23 3.28 6.48 1.77
C GLY A 23 2.79 5.04 1.53
N GLY A 24 2.66 4.25 2.60
CA GLY A 24 2.10 2.89 2.57
C GLY A 24 0.65 2.80 2.09
N VAL A 25 -0.06 3.92 1.96
CA VAL A 25 -1.40 3.98 1.35
C VAL A 25 -1.38 3.42 -0.09
N ILE A 26 -0.27 3.54 -0.79
CA ILE A 26 -0.15 2.99 -2.16
C ILE A 26 -0.27 1.47 -2.12
N PHE A 27 0.43 0.79 -1.20
CA PHE A 27 0.28 -0.66 -1.04
C PHE A 27 -1.12 -1.03 -0.58
N HIS A 28 -1.67 -0.33 0.41
CA HIS A 28 -3.01 -0.56 0.94
C HIS A 28 -4.07 -0.56 -0.16
N GLU A 29 -4.10 0.50 -0.94
CA GLU A 29 -5.11 0.67 -1.98
C GLU A 29 -4.79 -0.16 -3.24
N ALA A 30 -3.57 -0.03 -3.76
CA ALA A 30 -3.22 -0.67 -5.03
C ALA A 30 -3.18 -2.20 -4.97
N CYS A 31 -2.94 -2.77 -3.78
CA CYS A 31 -2.73 -4.21 -3.62
C CYS A 31 -3.53 -4.80 -2.46
N GLY A 32 -3.60 -4.14 -1.31
CA GLY A 32 -4.21 -4.64 -0.10
C GLY A 32 -5.66 -5.08 -0.30
N HIS A 33 -6.51 -4.22 -0.84
CA HIS A 33 -7.92 -4.56 -1.13
C HIS A 33 -8.06 -5.71 -2.13
N ALA A 34 -7.12 -5.87 -3.05
CA ALA A 34 -7.10 -6.98 -3.98
C ALA A 34 -6.63 -8.31 -3.36
N LEU A 35 -6.08 -8.27 -2.13
CA LEU A 35 -5.70 -9.46 -1.34
C LEU A 35 -6.74 -9.83 -0.28
N GLU A 36 -7.85 -9.10 -0.19
CA GLU A 36 -8.99 -9.45 0.65
C GLU A 36 -9.80 -10.59 0.01
N ALA A 37 -10.10 -11.64 0.77
CA ALA A 37 -10.87 -12.80 0.28
C ALA A 37 -12.25 -12.41 -0.26
N THR A 38 -12.81 -11.29 0.19
CA THR A 38 -14.04 -10.68 -0.34
C THR A 38 -13.96 -10.41 -1.84
N SER A 39 -12.79 -10.04 -2.36
CA SER A 39 -12.53 -9.82 -3.79
C SER A 39 -11.95 -11.07 -4.47
N VAL A 40 -11.13 -11.84 -3.76
CA VAL A 40 -10.45 -13.02 -4.30
C VAL A 40 -11.40 -14.21 -4.53
N ALA A 41 -12.29 -14.50 -3.56
CA ALA A 41 -13.19 -15.65 -3.64
C ALA A 41 -14.13 -15.65 -4.85
N PRO A 42 -14.73 -14.51 -5.26
CA PRO A 42 -15.54 -14.44 -6.47
C PRO A 42 -14.72 -14.30 -7.77
N GLY A 43 -13.38 -14.28 -7.69
CA GLY A 43 -12.50 -14.09 -8.85
C GLY A 43 -12.44 -12.65 -9.37
N MET A 44 -12.85 -11.67 -8.58
CA MET A 44 -12.84 -10.23 -8.93
C MET A 44 -11.54 -9.51 -8.55
N SER A 45 -10.51 -10.25 -8.19
CA SER A 45 -9.18 -9.71 -7.87
C SER A 45 -8.17 -10.09 -8.94
N VAL A 46 -7.30 -9.14 -9.30
CA VAL A 46 -6.14 -9.37 -10.17
C VAL A 46 -5.14 -10.39 -9.57
N PHE A 47 -5.23 -10.64 -8.26
CA PHE A 47 -4.38 -11.62 -7.56
C PHE A 47 -5.08 -12.96 -7.27
N ALA A 48 -6.33 -13.15 -7.73
CA ALA A 48 -7.03 -14.43 -7.56
C ALA A 48 -6.25 -15.57 -8.23
N GLY A 49 -6.05 -16.69 -7.49
CA GLY A 49 -5.34 -17.88 -7.99
C GLY A 49 -3.82 -17.71 -8.11
N LYS A 50 -3.23 -16.63 -7.59
CA LYS A 50 -1.79 -16.37 -7.71
C LYS A 50 -0.96 -16.75 -6.47
N LEU A 51 -1.51 -17.52 -5.52
CA LEU A 51 -0.71 -18.03 -4.39
C LEU A 51 0.53 -18.77 -4.89
N GLY A 52 1.68 -18.47 -4.27
CA GLY A 52 2.98 -19.03 -4.67
C GLY A 52 3.62 -18.39 -5.89
N GLN A 53 2.95 -17.47 -6.58
CA GLN A 53 3.50 -16.76 -7.73
C GLN A 53 4.18 -15.45 -7.31
N GLN A 54 5.13 -15.02 -8.12
CA GLN A 54 5.73 -13.70 -7.97
C GLN A 54 4.75 -12.60 -8.41
N ILE A 55 4.41 -11.68 -7.51
CA ILE A 55 3.53 -10.54 -7.75
C ILE A 55 4.15 -9.19 -7.40
N ALA A 56 5.38 -9.21 -6.87
CA ALA A 56 6.15 -8.03 -6.51
C ALA A 56 7.64 -8.27 -6.80
N ALA A 57 8.44 -7.21 -6.77
CA ALA A 57 9.89 -7.32 -6.84
C ALA A 57 10.45 -8.11 -5.64
N PRO A 58 11.57 -8.84 -5.78
CA PRO A 58 12.13 -9.67 -4.70
C PRO A 58 12.49 -8.91 -3.42
N CYS A 59 12.72 -7.60 -3.48
CA CYS A 59 12.97 -6.76 -2.31
C CYS A 59 11.70 -6.44 -1.49
N VAL A 60 10.50 -6.79 -1.99
CA VAL A 60 9.22 -6.45 -1.35
C VAL A 60 8.74 -7.62 -0.50
N THR A 61 8.59 -7.35 0.80
CA THR A 61 7.83 -8.17 1.74
C THR A 61 6.71 -7.30 2.31
N ALA A 62 5.47 -7.78 2.26
CA ALA A 62 4.31 -7.03 2.73
C ALA A 62 3.49 -7.83 3.73
N ILE A 63 3.01 -7.15 4.77
CA ILE A 63 2.42 -7.75 5.96
C ILE A 63 1.13 -7.01 6.32
N ASP A 64 0.15 -7.74 6.81
CA ASP A 64 -0.98 -7.21 7.57
C ASP A 64 -0.92 -7.75 9.00
N ASP A 65 -0.74 -6.88 10.00
CA ASP A 65 -0.49 -7.29 11.38
C ASP A 65 -1.50 -6.68 12.35
N GLY A 66 -2.42 -7.49 12.86
CA GLY A 66 -3.39 -7.08 13.86
C GLY A 66 -2.87 -7.12 15.30
N THR A 67 -1.63 -7.57 15.51
CA THR A 67 -1.07 -7.81 16.86
C THR A 67 -0.14 -6.73 17.35
N MET A 68 0.10 -5.68 16.56
CA MET A 68 1.01 -4.58 16.90
C MET A 68 0.48 -3.78 18.09
N PRO A 69 1.21 -3.68 19.22
CA PRO A 69 0.71 -2.99 20.41
C PRO A 69 0.41 -1.50 20.15
N ASN A 70 -0.76 -1.03 20.60
CA ASN A 70 -1.20 0.36 20.54
C ASN A 70 -1.36 0.96 19.13
N GLU A 71 -1.30 0.14 18.09
CA GLU A 71 -1.55 0.61 16.71
C GLU A 71 -3.05 0.68 16.42
N TRP A 72 -3.43 1.66 15.59
CA TRP A 72 -4.83 2.02 15.32
C TRP A 72 -5.66 0.89 14.70
N GLY A 73 -5.04 0.04 13.87
CA GLY A 73 -5.68 -1.10 13.22
C GLY A 73 -5.60 -2.41 14.02
N SER A 74 -5.05 -2.41 15.25
CA SER A 74 -4.85 -3.62 16.04
C SER A 74 -6.10 -4.06 16.78
N GLU A 75 -6.30 -5.36 16.82
CA GLU A 75 -7.41 -6.03 17.52
C GLU A 75 -6.91 -7.39 18.05
N ASN A 76 -7.45 -7.83 19.19
CA ASN A 76 -7.11 -9.17 19.73
C ASN A 76 -7.85 -10.29 19.00
N ILE A 77 -9.08 -10.01 18.61
CA ILE A 77 -10.03 -10.94 17.97
C ILE A 77 -10.77 -10.16 16.91
N ASP A 78 -10.96 -10.75 15.74
CA ASP A 78 -11.78 -10.17 14.67
C ASP A 78 -13.30 -10.26 14.98
N ASP A 79 -14.12 -9.60 14.17
CA ASP A 79 -15.58 -9.57 14.35
C ASP A 79 -16.30 -10.93 14.14
N GLU A 80 -15.57 -11.97 13.78
CA GLU A 80 -16.06 -13.36 13.71
C GLU A 80 -15.52 -14.25 14.84
N GLY A 81 -14.77 -13.68 15.80
CA GLY A 81 -14.19 -14.40 16.93
C GLY A 81 -12.94 -15.22 16.59
N THR A 82 -12.24 -14.88 15.51
CA THR A 82 -10.96 -15.48 15.15
C THR A 82 -9.82 -14.61 15.71
N PRO A 83 -8.85 -15.17 16.45
CA PRO A 83 -7.70 -14.42 16.92
C PRO A 83 -6.96 -13.77 15.75
N THR A 84 -6.56 -12.50 15.92
CA THR A 84 -5.77 -11.80 14.92
C THR A 84 -4.33 -12.32 14.91
N THR A 85 -3.68 -12.17 13.77
CA THR A 85 -2.31 -12.66 13.58
C THR A 85 -1.47 -11.63 12.83
N ARG A 86 -0.15 -11.83 12.87
CA ARG A 86 0.77 -11.22 11.93
C ARG A 86 0.77 -12.05 10.66
N LEU A 87 0.14 -11.55 9.62
CA LEU A 87 -0.08 -12.25 8.36
C LEU A 87 0.89 -11.74 7.28
N VAL A 88 1.84 -12.57 6.87
CA VAL A 88 2.70 -12.26 5.72
C VAL A 88 1.91 -12.48 4.44
N LEU A 89 1.58 -11.39 3.75
CA LEU A 89 0.86 -11.41 2.48
C LEU A 89 1.79 -11.71 1.31
N ILE A 90 2.90 -11.00 1.25
CA ILE A 90 3.95 -11.15 0.22
C ILE A 90 5.28 -11.36 0.95
N GLU A 91 6.05 -12.33 0.53
CA GLU A 91 7.39 -12.59 1.05
C GLU A 91 8.40 -12.65 -0.09
N ASN A 92 9.36 -11.74 -0.09
CA ASN A 92 10.37 -11.64 -1.15
C ASN A 92 9.76 -11.67 -2.57
N GLY A 93 8.69 -10.89 -2.76
CA GLY A 93 7.96 -10.79 -4.01
C GLY A 93 6.92 -11.88 -4.28
N ILE A 94 6.89 -12.95 -3.49
CA ILE A 94 5.99 -14.10 -3.69
C ILE A 94 4.72 -13.96 -2.84
N LEU A 95 3.55 -14.11 -3.45
CA LEU A 95 2.27 -14.12 -2.74
C LEU A 95 2.16 -15.36 -1.85
N ARG A 96 2.01 -15.14 -0.54
CA ARG A 96 1.94 -16.21 0.47
C ARG A 96 0.54 -16.43 1.03
N ASN A 97 -0.21 -15.36 1.24
CA ASN A 97 -1.51 -15.43 1.86
C ASN A 97 -2.48 -14.39 1.31
N TYR A 98 -3.76 -14.64 1.57
CA TYR A 98 -4.83 -13.67 1.49
C TYR A 98 -5.35 -13.33 2.88
N MET A 99 -6.00 -12.20 3.05
CA MET A 99 -6.79 -11.88 4.25
C MET A 99 -8.16 -12.55 4.13
N VAL A 100 -8.47 -13.49 5.05
CA VAL A 100 -9.57 -14.43 4.89
C VAL A 100 -10.55 -14.32 6.06
N ASP A 101 -11.83 -14.03 5.75
CA ASP A 101 -12.98 -14.18 6.64
C ASP A 101 -13.56 -15.61 6.53
N ARG A 102 -14.46 -16.00 7.44
CA ARG A 102 -15.03 -17.35 7.47
C ARG A 102 -15.88 -17.68 6.24
N LEU A 103 -16.67 -16.73 5.74
CA LEU A 103 -17.53 -16.96 4.60
C LEU A 103 -16.73 -17.25 3.33
N ASN A 104 -15.77 -16.40 3.04
CA ASN A 104 -14.94 -16.54 1.85
C ASN A 104 -13.88 -17.63 2.03
N GLY A 105 -13.41 -17.88 3.24
CA GLY A 105 -12.55 -19.02 3.56
C GLY A 105 -13.20 -20.36 3.20
N ARG A 106 -14.50 -20.56 3.49
CA ARG A 106 -15.25 -21.76 3.06
C ARG A 106 -15.29 -21.89 1.53
N LYS A 107 -15.51 -20.77 0.80
CA LYS A 107 -15.53 -20.79 -0.66
C LYS A 107 -14.16 -21.11 -1.27
N MET A 108 -13.09 -20.66 -0.64
CA MET A 108 -11.71 -20.82 -1.11
C MET A 108 -11.02 -22.08 -0.57
N GLY A 109 -11.63 -22.79 0.37
CA GLY A 109 -10.99 -23.92 1.08
C GLY A 109 -9.81 -23.46 1.96
N MET A 110 -9.83 -22.22 2.48
CA MET A 110 -8.79 -21.62 3.30
C MET A 110 -9.28 -21.37 4.72
N ALA A 111 -8.37 -21.47 5.70
CA ALA A 111 -8.66 -21.10 7.08
C ALA A 111 -8.79 -19.57 7.22
N PRO A 112 -9.69 -19.08 8.11
CA PRO A 112 -9.76 -17.66 8.46
C PRO A 112 -8.43 -17.17 9.07
N THR A 113 -8.06 -15.92 8.75
CA THR A 113 -6.79 -15.30 9.18
C THR A 113 -6.97 -14.28 10.30
N GLY A 114 -8.18 -14.17 10.88
CA GLY A 114 -8.49 -13.14 11.87
C GLY A 114 -8.57 -11.75 11.23
N SER A 115 -9.08 -11.68 10.00
CA SER A 115 -9.15 -10.43 9.23
C SER A 115 -10.58 -9.96 8.97
N ALA A 116 -11.59 -10.59 9.58
CA ALA A 116 -12.99 -10.22 9.40
C ALA A 116 -13.32 -8.98 10.25
N ARG A 117 -13.72 -7.89 9.61
CA ARG A 117 -14.01 -6.63 10.30
C ARG A 117 -15.28 -5.97 9.79
N ARG A 118 -15.92 -5.19 10.65
CA ARG A 118 -17.08 -4.36 10.34
C ARG A 118 -17.09 -3.07 11.15
N GLU A 119 -17.76 -2.06 10.64
CA GLU A 119 -17.92 -0.79 11.33
C GLU A 119 -18.75 -0.93 12.63
N ASN A 120 -19.87 -1.65 12.55
CA ASN A 120 -20.77 -1.88 13.67
C ASN A 120 -21.70 -3.08 13.38
N TYR A 121 -22.64 -3.36 14.30
CA TYR A 121 -23.52 -4.53 14.24
C TYR A 121 -24.50 -4.56 13.04
N THR A 122 -24.68 -3.45 12.33
CA THR A 122 -25.58 -3.40 11.16
C THR A 122 -24.91 -3.91 9.89
N TYR A 123 -23.60 -4.12 9.91
CA TYR A 123 -22.83 -4.66 8.79
C TYR A 123 -22.47 -6.13 9.01
N ALA A 124 -22.48 -6.90 7.94
CA ALA A 124 -21.84 -8.22 7.94
C ALA A 124 -20.31 -8.06 7.91
N PRO A 125 -19.53 -8.81 8.73
CA PRO A 125 -18.08 -8.79 8.65
C PRO A 125 -17.58 -9.26 7.29
N THR A 126 -16.54 -8.63 6.78
CA THR A 126 -15.81 -9.03 5.56
C THR A 126 -14.31 -8.98 5.81
N SER A 127 -13.52 -9.60 4.94
CA SER A 127 -12.05 -9.49 5.00
C SER A 127 -11.62 -8.05 4.85
N ARG A 128 -10.81 -7.55 5.78
CA ARG A 128 -10.33 -6.16 5.83
C ARG A 128 -8.90 -6.10 6.35
N MET A 129 -8.16 -5.11 5.88
CA MET A 129 -6.83 -4.77 6.40
C MET A 129 -6.88 -4.19 7.80
N ARG A 130 -5.76 -4.30 8.53
CA ARG A 130 -5.55 -3.78 9.90
C ARG A 130 -4.37 -2.81 9.91
N ASN A 131 -3.17 -3.28 10.28
CA ASN A 131 -1.93 -2.52 10.10
C ASN A 131 -1.19 -3.14 8.92
N THR A 132 -1.32 -2.52 7.76
CA THR A 132 -0.82 -3.07 6.50
C THR A 132 0.41 -2.30 6.05
N PHE A 133 1.53 -2.97 5.83
CA PHE A 133 2.78 -2.30 5.54
C PHE A 133 3.74 -3.11 4.66
N ILE A 134 4.61 -2.39 3.95
CA ILE A 134 5.82 -2.95 3.36
C ILE A 134 6.88 -3.00 4.48
N ALA A 135 7.43 -4.19 4.73
CA ALA A 135 8.43 -4.40 5.77
C ALA A 135 9.75 -3.68 5.43
N PRO A 136 10.54 -3.30 6.45
CA PRO A 136 11.87 -2.73 6.23
C PRO A 136 12.77 -3.60 5.35
N GLY A 137 13.45 -2.95 4.41
CA GLY A 137 14.51 -3.50 3.60
C GLY A 137 15.90 -3.14 4.14
N HIS A 138 16.85 -2.99 3.22
CA HIS A 138 18.25 -2.76 3.59
C HIS A 138 18.87 -1.54 2.89
N ASP A 139 18.11 -0.86 2.03
CA ASP A 139 18.65 0.23 1.23
C ASP A 139 18.78 1.51 2.06
N ASP A 140 19.81 2.31 1.77
CA ASP A 140 20.01 3.64 2.30
C ASP A 140 19.06 4.63 1.60
N GLU A 141 18.31 5.40 2.38
CA GLU A 141 17.24 6.27 1.86
C GLU A 141 17.82 7.50 1.13
N ASP A 142 18.93 8.05 1.59
CA ASP A 142 19.61 9.16 0.92
C ASP A 142 20.23 8.69 -0.41
N GLU A 143 20.72 7.45 -0.44
CA GLU A 143 21.25 6.85 -1.65
C GLU A 143 20.18 6.60 -2.70
N MET A 144 18.95 6.34 -2.30
CA MET A 144 17.82 6.19 -3.23
C MET A 144 17.62 7.45 -4.07
N ILE A 145 17.67 8.63 -3.45
CA ILE A 145 17.54 9.92 -4.13
C ILE A 145 18.82 10.18 -4.95
N ARG A 146 19.99 9.98 -4.37
CA ARG A 146 21.28 10.25 -5.02
C ARG A 146 21.49 9.45 -6.31
N THR A 147 20.95 8.23 -6.37
CA THR A 147 21.15 7.30 -7.50
C THR A 147 19.95 7.22 -8.46
N MET A 148 18.89 7.99 -8.25
CA MET A 148 17.72 7.92 -9.12
C MET A 148 17.84 8.73 -10.42
N GLY A 149 18.81 9.65 -10.48
CA GLY A 149 18.93 10.63 -11.58
C GLY A 149 17.89 11.74 -11.47
N ASP A 150 17.12 11.95 -12.53
CA ASP A 150 15.98 12.87 -12.56
C ASP A 150 14.69 12.14 -12.19
N GLY A 151 13.83 12.78 -11.37
CA GLY A 151 12.57 12.17 -10.95
C GLY A 151 11.82 13.01 -9.94
N LEU A 152 10.95 12.34 -9.18
CA LEU A 152 10.11 12.97 -8.15
C LEU A 152 10.40 12.36 -6.78
N TYR A 153 10.55 13.20 -5.76
CA TYR A 153 10.48 12.82 -4.36
C TYR A 153 9.10 13.19 -3.80
N ALA A 154 8.27 12.20 -3.54
CA ALA A 154 6.97 12.35 -2.89
C ALA A 154 7.18 12.30 -1.37
N ALA A 155 7.40 13.47 -0.76
CA ALA A 155 7.69 13.61 0.66
C ALA A 155 6.46 13.38 1.54
N GLN A 156 5.26 13.69 1.04
CA GLN A 156 4.01 13.42 1.73
C GLN A 156 2.92 13.01 0.74
N MET A 157 2.36 11.84 0.95
CA MET A 157 1.21 11.37 0.18
C MET A 157 -0.08 12.02 0.69
N GLY A 158 -1.00 12.29 -0.24
CA GLY A 158 -2.38 12.65 0.04
C GLY A 158 -3.31 11.46 -0.11
N GLY A 159 -4.60 11.75 -0.17
CA GLY A 159 -5.61 10.74 -0.46
C GLY A 159 -5.64 10.33 -1.93
N GLY A 160 -6.29 9.23 -2.20
CA GLY A 160 -6.47 8.71 -3.55
C GLY A 160 -7.59 7.70 -3.63
N SER A 161 -7.64 6.99 -4.74
CA SER A 161 -8.62 5.95 -5.01
C SER A 161 -8.02 4.83 -5.83
N VAL A 162 -8.61 3.66 -5.71
CA VAL A 162 -8.29 2.47 -6.52
C VAL A 162 -9.56 1.84 -7.08
N ASN A 163 -9.43 1.24 -8.24
CA ASN A 163 -10.41 0.29 -8.74
C ASN A 163 -9.90 -1.13 -8.44
N PRO A 164 -10.48 -1.86 -7.47
CA PRO A 164 -9.98 -3.18 -7.07
C PRO A 164 -10.02 -4.23 -8.19
N ALA A 165 -10.95 -4.09 -9.14
CA ALA A 165 -11.11 -5.03 -10.25
C ALA A 165 -10.01 -4.88 -11.31
N THR A 166 -9.55 -3.65 -11.58
CA THR A 166 -8.51 -3.35 -12.57
C THR A 166 -7.14 -3.09 -11.95
N GLY A 167 -7.09 -2.87 -10.62
CA GLY A 167 -5.89 -2.45 -9.91
C GLY A 167 -5.43 -1.02 -10.23
N GLU A 168 -6.20 -0.26 -11.00
CA GLU A 168 -5.86 1.13 -11.36
C GLU A 168 -6.01 2.06 -10.16
N PHE A 169 -5.00 2.86 -9.89
CA PHE A 169 -4.98 3.82 -8.79
C PHE A 169 -4.60 5.22 -9.26
N ASN A 170 -5.05 6.20 -8.48
CA ASN A 170 -4.65 7.60 -8.61
C ASN A 170 -4.54 8.21 -7.20
N PHE A 171 -3.32 8.64 -6.82
CA PHE A 171 -3.04 9.25 -5.53
C PHE A 171 -2.50 10.65 -5.70
N SER A 172 -3.05 11.62 -4.96
CA SER A 172 -2.47 12.94 -4.86
C SER A 172 -1.18 12.92 -4.02
N VAL A 173 -0.24 13.78 -4.38
CA VAL A 173 0.96 14.03 -3.57
C VAL A 173 0.78 15.38 -2.88
N ALA A 174 0.71 15.37 -1.55
CA ALA A 174 0.49 16.57 -0.74
C ALA A 174 1.75 17.45 -0.68
N GLU A 175 2.94 16.82 -0.65
CA GLU A 175 4.22 17.53 -0.72
C GLU A 175 5.20 16.76 -1.61
N ALA A 176 5.72 17.43 -2.63
CA ALA A 176 6.64 16.83 -3.60
C ALA A 176 7.78 17.77 -3.98
N TYR A 177 8.88 17.17 -4.37
CA TYR A 177 10.08 17.87 -4.85
C TYR A 177 10.58 17.20 -6.13
N LEU A 178 10.96 18.02 -7.12
CA LEU A 178 11.74 17.50 -8.26
C LEU A 178 13.14 17.12 -7.79
N VAL A 179 13.62 16.01 -8.31
CA VAL A 179 15.00 15.57 -8.18
C VAL A 179 15.69 15.80 -9.54
N ARG A 180 16.90 16.39 -9.52
CA ARG A 180 17.74 16.59 -10.68
C ARG A 180 19.15 16.12 -10.35
N ASP A 181 19.72 15.29 -11.20
CA ASP A 181 21.05 14.71 -11.00
C ASP A 181 21.24 14.13 -9.59
N GLY A 182 20.23 13.42 -9.06
CA GLY A 182 20.24 12.81 -7.74
C GLY A 182 20.21 13.80 -6.55
N LYS A 183 19.73 15.02 -6.76
CA LYS A 183 19.59 16.05 -5.72
C LYS A 183 18.19 16.65 -5.70
N ILE A 184 17.66 16.88 -4.51
CA ILE A 184 16.40 17.61 -4.34
C ILE A 184 16.60 19.05 -4.85
N ALA A 185 15.87 19.44 -5.89
CA ALA A 185 16.02 20.72 -6.57
C ALA A 185 15.06 21.78 -6.02
N HIS A 186 13.76 21.62 -6.24
CA HIS A 186 12.74 22.56 -5.79
C HIS A 186 11.40 21.87 -5.58
N PRO A 187 10.53 22.43 -4.71
CA PRO A 187 9.20 21.88 -4.49
C PRO A 187 8.32 22.04 -5.74
N VAL A 188 7.40 21.12 -5.93
CA VAL A 188 6.36 21.13 -6.96
C VAL A 188 5.02 20.76 -6.38
N ARG A 189 3.92 21.29 -6.93
CA ARG A 189 2.55 21.01 -6.52
C ARG A 189 1.73 20.36 -7.62
N GLY A 190 0.58 19.78 -7.23
CA GLY A 190 -0.38 19.19 -8.15
C GLY A 190 0.12 17.88 -8.78
N ALA A 191 1.15 17.26 -8.21
CA ALA A 191 1.57 15.93 -8.61
C ALA A 191 0.55 14.89 -8.17
N SER A 192 0.32 13.90 -9.03
CA SER A 192 -0.42 12.68 -8.70
C SER A 192 0.32 11.46 -9.22
N LEU A 193 0.25 10.36 -8.48
CA LEU A 193 0.84 9.08 -8.86
C LEU A 193 -0.26 8.20 -9.46
N ILE A 194 -0.05 7.74 -10.69
CA ILE A 194 -1.04 6.99 -11.46
C ILE A 194 -0.42 5.68 -11.93
N GLY A 195 -1.15 4.59 -11.77
CA GLY A 195 -0.64 3.28 -12.21
C GLY A 195 -1.58 2.13 -11.93
N LYS A 196 -1.03 0.91 -12.00
CA LYS A 196 -1.71 -0.33 -11.63
C LYS A 196 -0.94 -1.03 -10.52
N GLY A 197 -1.66 -1.57 -9.54
CA GLY A 197 -1.07 -2.19 -8.36
C GLY A 197 -0.06 -3.30 -8.69
N GLU A 198 -0.40 -4.21 -9.60
CA GLU A 198 0.48 -5.28 -10.01
C GLU A 198 1.77 -4.79 -10.71
N GLN A 199 1.71 -3.62 -11.35
CA GLN A 199 2.88 -3.05 -12.03
C GLN A 199 3.79 -2.30 -11.07
N ILE A 200 3.21 -1.51 -10.14
CA ILE A 200 4.02 -0.74 -9.20
C ILE A 200 4.83 -1.66 -8.29
N LEU A 201 4.22 -2.74 -7.78
CA LEU A 201 4.93 -3.69 -6.92
C LEU A 201 6.15 -4.33 -7.61
N MET A 202 6.04 -4.60 -8.91
CA MET A 202 7.14 -5.15 -9.71
C MET A 202 8.23 -4.12 -10.04
N ARG A 203 7.90 -2.82 -9.97
CA ARG A 203 8.81 -1.71 -10.26
C ARG A 203 9.47 -1.10 -9.03
N ILE A 204 9.13 -1.58 -7.82
CA ILE A 204 9.88 -1.20 -6.61
C ILE A 204 11.26 -1.85 -6.71
N ASP A 205 12.31 -1.03 -6.74
CA ASP A 205 13.68 -1.50 -6.88
C ASP A 205 14.54 -1.25 -5.64
N ARG A 206 14.05 -0.46 -4.68
CA ARG A 206 14.70 -0.16 -3.40
C ARG A 206 13.67 -0.06 -2.27
N VAL A 207 14.03 -0.59 -1.11
CA VAL A 207 13.22 -0.53 0.13
C VAL A 207 14.11 -0.13 1.29
N GLY A 208 13.81 0.98 1.94
CA GLY A 208 14.56 1.56 3.04
C GLY A 208 14.48 0.76 4.34
N GLN A 209 15.19 1.25 5.35
CA GLN A 209 15.36 0.57 6.64
C GLN A 209 14.37 1.06 7.70
N HIS A 210 13.89 2.31 7.62
CA HIS A 210 13.12 2.96 8.68
C HIS A 210 11.63 3.01 8.36
N MET A 211 10.89 2.04 8.90
CA MET A 211 9.44 2.01 8.76
C MET A 211 8.77 2.98 9.74
N THR A 212 7.79 3.70 9.24
CA THR A 212 6.85 4.48 10.04
C THR A 212 5.43 4.18 9.60
N MET A 213 4.45 4.46 10.48
CA MET A 213 3.03 4.18 10.24
C MET A 213 2.25 5.49 10.10
N GLY A 214 1.16 5.44 9.34
CA GLY A 214 0.17 6.51 9.22
C GLY A 214 -1.23 5.98 9.49
N GLN A 215 -2.01 6.72 10.26
CA GLN A 215 -3.37 6.35 10.64
C GLN A 215 -4.38 6.77 9.59
N GLY A 216 -5.42 5.95 9.41
CA GLY A 216 -6.51 6.24 8.50
C GLY A 216 -7.79 5.47 8.81
N MET A 217 -8.83 5.78 8.05
CA MET A 217 -10.09 5.03 8.03
C MET A 217 -10.26 4.41 6.66
N CYS A 218 -10.50 3.10 6.63
CA CYS A 218 -10.70 2.36 5.40
C CYS A 218 -12.19 2.02 5.22
N GLY A 219 -12.80 2.49 4.13
CA GLY A 219 -14.20 2.23 3.78
C GLY A 219 -14.36 1.08 2.80
N SER A 220 -15.31 0.16 3.06
CA SER A 220 -15.64 -0.95 2.15
C SER A 220 -17.06 -1.49 2.44
N LEU A 221 -17.41 -2.68 1.93
CA LEU A 221 -18.73 -3.30 2.08
C LEU A 221 -19.16 -3.48 3.54
N SER A 222 -18.23 -3.67 4.47
CA SER A 222 -18.50 -3.80 5.90
C SER A 222 -18.42 -2.48 6.67
N GLY A 223 -18.53 -1.34 5.98
CA GLY A 223 -18.46 0.00 6.57
C GLY A 223 -17.03 0.51 6.70
N SER A 224 -16.82 1.53 7.53
CA SER A 224 -15.54 2.20 7.76
C SER A 224 -14.86 1.67 9.01
N VAL A 225 -13.61 1.21 8.90
CA VAL A 225 -12.83 0.63 10.01
C VAL A 225 -11.50 1.34 10.21
N PRO A 226 -11.01 1.46 11.46
CA PRO A 226 -9.68 2.00 11.76
C PRO A 226 -8.60 1.17 11.08
N THR A 227 -7.62 1.80 10.45
CA THR A 227 -6.55 1.10 9.72
C THR A 227 -5.27 1.92 9.78
N ASN A 228 -4.14 1.26 9.94
CA ASN A 228 -2.84 1.87 9.70
C ASN A 228 -2.28 1.42 8.36
N VAL A 229 -1.57 2.32 7.73
CA VAL A 229 -0.73 2.04 6.57
C VAL A 229 0.72 2.33 6.91
N GLY A 230 1.66 1.58 6.38
CA GLY A 230 3.07 1.79 6.68
C GLY A 230 4.01 1.35 5.59
N GLN A 231 5.15 1.98 5.57
CA GLN A 231 6.30 1.57 4.77
C GLN A 231 7.55 2.33 5.21
N PRO A 232 8.76 1.82 4.95
CA PRO A 232 9.94 2.66 4.84
C PRO A 232 9.88 3.50 3.57
N THR A 233 10.85 4.38 3.36
CA THR A 233 11.02 5.01 2.05
C THR A 233 11.23 3.93 0.99
N ILE A 234 10.52 4.03 -0.12
CA ILE A 234 10.68 3.12 -1.27
C ILE A 234 11.03 3.89 -2.53
N ARG A 235 11.73 3.25 -3.46
CA ARG A 235 11.92 3.77 -4.81
C ARG A 235 11.19 2.90 -5.82
N VAL A 236 10.42 3.55 -6.69
CA VAL A 236 9.78 2.96 -7.86
C VAL A 236 10.56 3.41 -9.09
N SER A 237 11.11 2.48 -9.84
CA SER A 237 12.00 2.75 -10.97
C SER A 237 11.34 3.52 -12.12
N SER A 238 10.03 3.39 -12.29
CA SER A 238 9.24 4.16 -13.25
C SER A 238 7.77 4.17 -12.85
N LEU A 239 7.17 5.37 -12.79
CA LEU A 239 5.77 5.59 -12.46
C LEU A 239 5.24 6.79 -13.23
N THR A 240 3.98 6.72 -13.67
CA THR A 240 3.32 7.89 -14.28
C THR A 240 2.99 8.91 -13.21
N VAL A 241 3.55 10.08 -13.37
CA VAL A 241 3.25 11.28 -12.57
C VAL A 241 2.31 12.16 -13.38
N GLY A 242 1.10 12.39 -12.85
CA GLY A 242 0.18 13.39 -13.37
C GLY A 242 0.57 14.78 -12.85
N GLY A 243 0.28 15.80 -13.64
CA GLY A 243 0.58 17.19 -13.31
C GLY A 243 -0.13 18.14 -14.27
N LYS A 244 0.33 19.38 -14.33
CA LYS A 244 -0.12 20.38 -15.34
C LYS A 244 1.02 20.76 -16.25
#